data_567a9edcfb2f03c89b4d5312c2e6cece
#
_entry.id   567a9edcfb2f03c89b4d5312c2e6cece
#
_cell.length_a   1.000
_cell.length_b   1.000
_cell.length_c   1.000
_cell.angle_alpha   90.00
_cell.angle_beta   90.00
_cell.angle_gamma   90.00
#
_symmetry.space_group_name_H-M   'P 1'
#
loop_
_entity.id
_entity.type
_entity.pdbx_description
1 polymer ?
#
loop_
_entity_poly.entity_id
_entity_poly.type
_entity_poly.pdbx_seq_one_letter_code
_entity_poly.pdbx_strand_id
1 'polypeptide(L)'
;VYPTEQDAIDGTNAIALAGSTEFAVAADGTVTISGLRYSDWADNATVAVGEDGYQSYWLAEIVAPDGFELLAAPIEFTVTAATTAVGVDLEVVNVPSNAGFTLPLTGGTGTTLFLAGGVMLLGGAVLLAIRSRRKAAAQA
;
A
#
# COMPACT_ATOMS: atom_id res chain seq x y z
N VAL A 1 -18.09 0.16 -6.58
CA VAL A 1 -18.56 -1.15 -6.07
C VAL A 1 -18.65 -2.15 -7.22
N TYR A 2 -18.24 -3.38 -6.98
CA TYR A 2 -18.09 -4.40 -8.00
C TYR A 2 -18.73 -5.73 -7.57
N PRO A 3 -19.18 -6.57 -8.53
CA PRO A 3 -19.83 -7.84 -8.23
C PRO A 3 -18.84 -8.97 -7.90
N THR A 4 -17.56 -8.85 -8.31
CA THR A 4 -16.50 -9.82 -8.04
C THR A 4 -15.20 -9.11 -7.64
N GLU A 5 -14.31 -9.82 -6.95
CA GLU A 5 -12.98 -9.32 -6.62
C GLU A 5 -12.18 -8.98 -7.88
N GLN A 6 -12.23 -9.86 -8.88
CA GLN A 6 -11.49 -9.64 -10.12
C GLN A 6 -11.96 -8.39 -10.88
N ASP A 7 -13.29 -8.16 -10.94
CA ASP A 7 -13.81 -6.92 -11.52
C ASP A 7 -13.33 -5.67 -10.79
N ALA A 8 -13.22 -5.75 -9.47
CA ALA A 8 -12.72 -4.65 -8.64
C ALA A 8 -11.22 -4.40 -8.86
N ILE A 9 -10.43 -5.45 -9.06
CA ILE A 9 -8.99 -5.35 -9.40
C ILE A 9 -8.80 -4.76 -10.80
N ASP A 10 -9.58 -5.24 -11.76
CA ASP A 10 -9.47 -4.83 -13.17
C ASP A 10 -10.17 -3.49 -13.46
N GLY A 11 -10.97 -2.97 -12.52
CA GLY A 11 -11.78 -1.78 -12.69
C GLY A 11 -12.90 -1.92 -13.72
N THR A 12 -13.39 -3.15 -13.93
CA THR A 12 -14.41 -3.48 -14.93
C THR A 12 -15.74 -3.87 -14.28
N ASN A 13 -16.83 -3.78 -15.01
CA ASN A 13 -18.16 -4.20 -14.56
C ASN A 13 -18.64 -3.54 -13.25
N ALA A 14 -18.23 -2.29 -12.99
CA ALA A 14 -18.69 -1.55 -11.82
C ALA A 14 -20.22 -1.47 -11.78
N ILE A 15 -20.79 -1.70 -10.60
CA ILE A 15 -22.24 -1.66 -10.39
C ILE A 15 -22.71 -0.21 -10.41
N ALA A 16 -23.58 0.14 -11.35
CA ALA A 16 -24.19 1.45 -11.42
C ALA A 16 -25.37 1.54 -10.42
N LEU A 17 -25.26 2.45 -9.47
CA LEU A 17 -26.29 2.72 -8.47
C LEU A 17 -26.77 4.18 -8.62
N ALA A 18 -28.05 4.36 -8.80
CA ALA A 18 -28.65 5.67 -9.10
C ALA A 18 -28.00 6.39 -10.31
N GLY A 19 -27.43 5.62 -11.25
CA GLY A 19 -26.77 6.15 -12.46
C GLY A 19 -25.28 6.51 -12.28
N SER A 20 -24.69 6.24 -11.13
CA SER A 20 -23.26 6.44 -10.87
C SER A 20 -22.57 5.13 -10.51
N THR A 21 -21.33 4.97 -10.96
CA THR A 21 -20.42 3.87 -10.55
C THR A 21 -19.39 4.34 -9.53
N GLU A 22 -19.27 5.65 -9.32
CA GLU A 22 -18.29 6.28 -8.43
C GLU A 22 -19.03 7.08 -7.35
N PHE A 23 -18.51 7.02 -6.12
CA PHE A 23 -19.09 7.63 -4.95
C PHE A 23 -18.02 8.45 -4.22
N ALA A 24 -18.29 9.73 -4.02
CA ALA A 24 -17.38 10.61 -3.29
C ALA A 24 -17.55 10.43 -1.78
N VAL A 25 -16.41 10.38 -1.08
CA VAL A 25 -16.36 10.42 0.38
C VAL A 25 -16.69 11.84 0.83
N ALA A 26 -17.59 11.99 1.80
CA ALA A 26 -17.94 13.26 2.38
C ALA A 26 -16.81 13.81 3.27
N ALA A 27 -16.91 15.08 3.66
CA ALA A 27 -15.89 15.76 4.48
C ALA A 27 -15.70 15.14 5.88
N ASP A 28 -16.70 14.39 6.37
CA ASP A 28 -16.63 13.65 7.62
C ASP A 28 -16.00 12.24 7.49
N GLY A 29 -15.52 11.90 6.28
CA GLY A 29 -14.90 10.61 6.00
C GLY A 29 -15.89 9.50 5.68
N THR A 30 -17.19 9.79 5.58
CA THR A 30 -18.22 8.79 5.28
C THR A 30 -18.62 8.77 3.81
N VAL A 31 -19.07 7.62 3.34
CA VAL A 31 -19.74 7.46 2.05
C VAL A 31 -21.02 6.65 2.25
N THR A 32 -22.14 7.11 1.71
CA THR A 32 -23.38 6.35 1.73
C THR A 32 -23.66 5.81 0.34
N ILE A 33 -23.73 4.48 0.23
CA ILE A 33 -24.06 3.77 -1.00
C ILE A 33 -25.39 3.05 -0.77
N SER A 34 -26.33 3.26 -1.64
CA SER A 34 -27.68 2.65 -1.54
C SER A 34 -28.11 2.03 -2.86
N GLY A 35 -29.05 1.09 -2.80
CA GLY A 35 -29.60 0.45 -3.98
C GLY A 35 -28.94 -0.88 -4.35
N LEU A 36 -28.02 -1.39 -3.52
CA LEU A 36 -27.52 -2.76 -3.67
C LEU A 36 -28.62 -3.77 -3.29
N ARG A 37 -28.65 -4.88 -3.99
CA ARG A 37 -29.48 -6.03 -3.64
C ARG A 37 -28.94 -6.66 -2.34
N TYR A 38 -29.81 -7.24 -1.55
CA TYR A 38 -29.36 -8.06 -0.42
C TYR A 38 -28.52 -9.24 -0.91
N SER A 39 -27.41 -9.48 -0.25
CA SER A 39 -26.48 -10.55 -0.55
C SER A 39 -27.13 -11.94 -0.42
N ASP A 40 -27.98 -12.08 0.56
CA ASP A 40 -28.68 -13.30 0.96
C ASP A 40 -30.10 -13.44 0.35
N TRP A 41 -30.38 -12.76 -0.76
CA TRP A 41 -31.70 -12.77 -1.36
C TRP A 41 -31.63 -12.95 -2.88
N ALA A 42 -32.13 -14.07 -3.37
CA ALA A 42 -32.27 -14.36 -4.82
C ALA A 42 -33.57 -15.14 -5.08
N ASP A 43 -34.12 -14.96 -6.26
CA ASP A 43 -35.31 -15.68 -6.72
C ASP A 43 -36.48 -15.67 -5.72
N ASN A 44 -36.65 -14.52 -5.07
CA ASN A 44 -37.69 -14.29 -4.06
C ASN A 44 -37.58 -15.17 -2.81
N ALA A 45 -36.36 -15.67 -2.51
CA ALA A 45 -36.04 -16.48 -1.34
C ALA A 45 -34.69 -16.09 -0.72
N THR A 46 -34.52 -16.43 0.55
CA THR A 46 -33.24 -16.29 1.24
C THR A 46 -32.28 -17.38 0.75
N VAL A 47 -31.04 -17.00 0.44
CA VAL A 47 -29.96 -17.91 0.03
C VAL A 47 -28.82 -17.86 1.03
N ALA A 48 -28.21 -19.01 1.30
CA ALA A 48 -27.08 -19.09 2.22
C ALA A 48 -25.76 -18.71 1.53
N VAL A 49 -24.78 -18.34 2.35
CA VAL A 49 -23.41 -18.06 1.88
C VAL A 49 -22.86 -19.27 1.13
N GLY A 50 -22.38 -19.04 -0.09
CA GLY A 50 -21.79 -20.07 -0.94
C GLY A 50 -22.79 -20.84 -1.82
N GLU A 51 -24.08 -20.54 -1.71
CA GLU A 51 -25.10 -21.09 -2.60
C GLU A 51 -25.33 -20.22 -3.84
N ASP A 52 -25.88 -20.81 -4.90
CA ASP A 52 -26.25 -20.10 -6.12
C ASP A 52 -27.19 -18.93 -5.80
N GLY A 53 -26.86 -17.77 -6.35
CA GLY A 53 -27.61 -16.54 -6.11
C GLY A 53 -27.15 -15.70 -4.91
N TYR A 54 -26.27 -16.21 -4.04
CA TYR A 54 -25.62 -15.37 -3.04
C TYR A 54 -24.67 -14.38 -3.69
N GLN A 55 -24.70 -13.12 -3.28
CA GLN A 55 -23.90 -12.05 -3.87
C GLN A 55 -23.04 -11.34 -2.83
N SER A 56 -21.73 -11.55 -2.87
CA SER A 56 -20.78 -10.64 -2.22
C SER A 56 -20.50 -9.43 -3.10
N TYR A 57 -20.05 -8.35 -2.49
CA TYR A 57 -19.65 -7.12 -3.17
C TYR A 57 -18.23 -6.74 -2.79
N TRP A 58 -17.55 -6.05 -3.69
CA TRP A 58 -16.20 -5.53 -3.46
C TRP A 58 -16.18 -4.01 -3.61
N LEU A 59 -15.57 -3.35 -2.63
CA LEU A 59 -15.30 -1.92 -2.65
C LEU A 59 -13.84 -1.70 -3.05
N ALA A 60 -13.62 -0.94 -4.12
CA ALA A 60 -12.29 -0.48 -4.49
C ALA A 60 -12.21 1.04 -4.33
N GLU A 61 -11.13 1.51 -3.75
CA GLU A 61 -10.79 2.93 -3.75
C GLU A 61 -10.12 3.26 -5.08
N ILE A 62 -10.61 4.27 -5.79
CA ILE A 62 -10.08 4.69 -7.09
C ILE A 62 -9.28 5.98 -7.01
N VAL A 63 -9.44 6.74 -5.92
CA VAL A 63 -8.69 7.96 -5.61
C VAL A 63 -8.43 7.98 -4.12
N ALA A 64 -7.17 7.95 -3.73
CA ALA A 64 -6.77 8.07 -2.33
C ALA A 64 -6.94 9.53 -1.84
N PRO A 65 -7.22 9.75 -0.56
CA PRO A 65 -7.14 11.09 0.03
C PRO A 65 -5.74 11.69 -0.07
N ASP A 66 -5.65 13.01 -0.07
CA ASP A 66 -4.35 13.70 -0.12
C ASP A 66 -3.43 13.26 1.03
N GLY A 67 -2.24 12.80 0.68
CA GLY A 67 -1.23 12.32 1.62
C GLY A 67 -1.39 10.85 2.05
N PHE A 68 -2.26 10.11 1.40
CA PHE A 68 -2.44 8.67 1.64
C PHE A 68 -2.21 7.85 0.37
N GLU A 69 -1.89 6.57 0.54
CA GLU A 69 -1.78 5.60 -0.53
C GLU A 69 -3.16 4.99 -0.83
N LEU A 70 -3.39 4.63 -2.08
CA LEU A 70 -4.55 3.82 -2.46
C LEU A 70 -4.57 2.50 -1.69
N LEU A 71 -5.76 1.98 -1.40
CA LEU A 71 -5.92 0.64 -0.86
C LEU A 71 -5.23 -0.38 -1.76
N ALA A 72 -4.43 -1.26 -1.15
CA ALA A 72 -3.67 -2.27 -1.87
C ALA A 72 -4.56 -3.38 -2.49
N ALA A 73 -5.77 -3.55 -1.99
CA ALA A 73 -6.72 -4.54 -2.47
C ALA A 73 -8.17 -4.08 -2.23
N PRO A 74 -9.13 -4.54 -3.03
CA PRO A 74 -10.55 -4.33 -2.77
C PRO A 74 -10.99 -4.99 -1.46
N ILE A 75 -12.02 -4.42 -0.83
CA ILE A 75 -12.60 -4.92 0.42
C ILE A 75 -13.91 -5.63 0.11
N GLU A 76 -14.02 -6.91 0.51
CA GLU A 76 -15.27 -7.66 0.42
C GLU A 76 -16.25 -7.20 1.49
N PHE A 77 -17.53 -7.09 1.11
CA PHE A 77 -18.61 -6.83 2.03
C PHE A 77 -19.92 -7.49 1.57
N THR A 78 -20.86 -7.60 2.49
CA THR A 78 -22.18 -8.14 2.24
C THR A 78 -23.25 -7.19 2.74
N VAL A 79 -24.41 -7.21 2.09
CA VAL A 79 -25.57 -6.40 2.46
C VAL A 79 -26.72 -7.33 2.77
N THR A 80 -27.22 -7.30 4.01
CA THR A 80 -28.37 -8.09 4.45
C THR A 80 -29.42 -7.19 5.09
N ALA A 81 -30.61 -7.69 5.34
CA ALA A 81 -31.63 -6.94 6.06
C ALA A 81 -31.15 -6.49 7.47
N ALA A 82 -30.33 -7.32 8.13
CA ALA A 82 -29.76 -6.98 9.42
C ALA A 82 -28.70 -5.89 9.35
N THR A 83 -27.81 -5.94 8.35
CA THR A 83 -26.77 -4.91 8.16
C THR A 83 -27.36 -3.59 7.66
N THR A 84 -28.44 -3.64 6.86
CA THR A 84 -29.09 -2.41 6.37
C THR A 84 -29.80 -1.63 7.47
N ALA A 85 -30.28 -2.30 8.51
CA ALA A 85 -30.95 -1.64 9.63
C ALA A 85 -30.03 -0.72 10.46
N VAL A 86 -28.72 -1.00 10.48
CA VAL A 86 -27.70 -0.28 11.24
C VAL A 86 -26.64 0.37 10.36
N GLY A 87 -26.68 0.13 9.04
CA GLY A 87 -25.61 0.44 8.10
C GLY A 87 -24.56 -0.68 8.04
N VAL A 88 -23.91 -0.84 6.88
CA VAL A 88 -22.69 -1.65 6.76
C VAL A 88 -21.54 -0.75 7.19
N ASP A 89 -20.96 -1.04 8.35
CA ASP A 89 -19.80 -0.30 8.85
C ASP A 89 -18.52 -0.97 8.32
N LEU A 90 -17.95 -0.35 7.30
CA LEU A 90 -16.67 -0.75 6.72
C LEU A 90 -15.63 0.30 7.11
N GLU A 91 -14.77 -0.06 8.06
CA GLU A 91 -13.63 0.78 8.40
C GLU A 91 -12.53 0.61 7.35
N VAL A 92 -12.27 1.68 6.59
CA VAL A 92 -11.18 1.74 5.61
C VAL A 92 -10.02 2.50 6.22
N VAL A 93 -8.94 1.79 6.53
CA VAL A 93 -7.73 2.39 7.10
C VAL A 93 -6.76 2.74 5.97
N ASN A 94 -6.61 4.02 5.67
CA ASN A 94 -5.67 4.51 4.68
C ASN A 94 -4.26 4.62 5.27
N VAL A 95 -3.27 4.19 4.49
CA VAL A 95 -1.85 4.26 4.85
C VAL A 95 -1.28 5.60 4.38
N PRO A 96 -0.67 6.43 5.26
CA PRO A 96 -0.05 7.68 4.84
C PRO A 96 1.06 7.42 3.81
N SER A 97 1.09 8.19 2.72
CA SER A 97 2.09 8.08 1.65
C SER A 97 3.53 8.37 2.10
N ASN A 98 3.71 9.01 3.26
CA ASN A 98 5.01 9.26 3.89
C ASN A 98 5.34 8.28 5.02
N ALA A 99 4.51 7.26 5.30
CA ALA A 99 4.81 6.19 6.26
C ALA A 99 5.86 5.21 5.70
N GLY A 100 6.30 5.43 4.45
CA GLY A 100 7.29 4.63 3.77
C GLY A 100 8.69 4.95 4.25
N PHE A 101 9.41 3.91 4.55
CA PHE A 101 10.85 3.72 4.43
C PHE A 101 11.67 5.01 4.42
N THR A 102 12.07 5.47 5.59
CA THR A 102 13.35 6.18 5.65
C THR A 102 14.42 5.15 5.31
N LEU A 103 14.87 5.17 4.05
CA LEU A 103 16.07 4.42 3.68
C LEU A 103 17.14 4.78 4.70
N PRO A 104 17.77 3.79 5.39
CA PRO A 104 18.92 4.08 6.21
C PRO A 104 19.87 4.88 5.35
N LEU A 105 20.31 6.04 5.83
CA LEU A 105 21.24 6.90 5.11
C LEU A 105 22.56 6.13 4.97
N THR A 106 22.63 5.24 3.96
CA THR A 106 23.83 4.43 3.68
C THR A 106 25.00 5.28 3.17
N GLY A 107 24.79 6.58 2.99
CA GLY A 107 25.80 7.57 2.62
C GLY A 107 26.22 8.54 3.74
N GLY A 108 25.78 8.30 4.99
CA GLY A 108 26.13 9.15 6.13
C GLY A 108 27.56 8.94 6.63
N THR A 109 27.81 9.30 7.87
CA THR A 109 29.10 9.34 8.60
C THR A 109 29.99 8.09 8.43
N GLY A 110 29.39 6.93 8.08
CA GLY A 110 30.12 5.70 7.81
C GLY A 110 31.02 5.79 6.58
N THR A 111 30.53 6.33 5.46
CA THR A 111 31.30 6.45 4.21
C THR A 111 32.49 7.39 4.37
N THR A 112 32.32 8.49 5.11
CA THR A 112 33.41 9.42 5.42
C THR A 112 34.48 8.81 6.32
N LEU A 113 34.10 7.97 7.28
CA LEU A 113 35.04 7.23 8.14
C LEU A 113 35.84 6.19 7.36
N PHE A 114 35.19 5.45 6.46
CA PHE A 114 35.89 4.48 5.59
C PHE A 114 36.80 5.16 4.57
N LEU A 115 36.38 6.30 4.01
CA LEU A 115 37.21 7.09 3.09
C LEU A 115 38.44 7.65 3.82
N ALA A 116 38.26 8.25 5.00
CA ALA A 116 39.35 8.76 5.81
C ALA A 116 40.31 7.66 6.27
N GLY A 117 39.81 6.51 6.71
CA GLY A 117 40.59 5.34 7.06
C GLY A 117 41.38 4.78 5.89
N GLY A 118 40.76 4.67 4.72
CA GLY A 118 41.39 4.22 3.48
C GLY A 118 42.53 5.12 3.04
N VAL A 119 42.34 6.45 3.06
CA VAL A 119 43.39 7.43 2.71
C VAL A 119 44.56 7.37 3.71
N MET A 120 44.34 7.22 5.01
CA MET A 120 45.40 7.07 6.00
C MET A 120 46.21 5.77 5.81
N LEU A 121 45.55 4.65 5.50
CA LEU A 121 46.25 3.39 5.25
C LEU A 121 47.10 3.47 3.98
N LEU A 122 46.60 4.02 2.89
CA LEU A 122 47.38 4.21 1.66
C LEU A 122 48.54 5.18 1.87
N GLY A 123 48.31 6.29 2.54
CA GLY A 123 49.36 7.25 2.88
C GLY A 123 50.46 6.64 3.75
N GLY A 124 50.11 5.85 4.77
CA GLY A 124 51.01 5.10 5.62
C GLY A 124 51.87 4.09 4.86
N ALA A 125 51.24 3.31 3.93
CA ALA A 125 51.95 2.35 3.10
C ALA A 125 52.96 3.01 2.16
N VAL A 126 52.59 4.14 1.54
CA VAL A 126 53.52 4.92 0.67
C VAL A 126 54.69 5.44 1.46
N LEU A 127 54.49 6.03 2.65
CA LEU A 127 55.57 6.53 3.50
C LEU A 127 56.52 5.41 3.94
N LEU A 128 56.00 4.26 4.32
CA LEU A 128 56.82 3.08 4.66
C LEU A 128 57.63 2.59 3.45
N ALA A 129 57.06 2.55 2.26
CA ALA A 129 57.78 2.18 1.05
C ALA A 129 58.92 3.17 0.69
N ILE A 130 58.69 4.46 0.84
CA ILE A 130 59.70 5.49 0.60
C ILE A 130 60.82 5.35 1.65
N ARG A 131 60.47 5.14 2.94
CA ARG A 131 61.46 4.99 4.01
C ARG A 131 62.29 3.71 3.84
N SER A 132 61.70 2.60 3.41
CA SER A 132 62.43 1.34 3.14
C SER A 132 63.44 1.49 1.98
N ARG A 133 63.04 2.17 0.89
CA ARG A 133 63.92 2.44 -0.26
C ARG A 133 65.11 3.34 0.12
N ARG A 134 64.88 4.36 0.95
CA ARG A 134 65.95 5.25 1.44
C ARG A 134 66.95 4.51 2.33
N LYS A 135 66.49 3.58 3.17
CA LYS A 135 67.38 2.72 3.97
C LYS A 135 68.22 1.78 3.13
N ALA A 136 67.64 1.16 2.09
CA ALA A 136 68.36 0.30 1.17
C ALA A 136 69.45 1.07 0.38
N ALA A 137 69.16 2.31 -0.04
CA ALA A 137 70.13 3.16 -0.75
C ALA A 137 71.26 3.71 0.14
N ALA A 138 71.11 3.71 1.46
CA ALA A 138 72.14 4.15 2.40
C ALA A 138 73.08 3.03 2.85
N GLN A 139 72.83 1.79 2.45
CA GLN A 139 73.62 0.60 2.78
C GLN A 139 74.38 0.02 1.56
N ALA A 140 74.23 0.64 0.39
CA ALA A 140 74.95 0.33 -0.84
C ALA A 140 76.03 1.38 -1.10
#